data_954964bd8b2692fb06c1e8b36e8063d7
#
_entry.id   954964bd8b2692fb06c1e8b36e8063d7
#
_cell.length_a   1.000
_cell.length_b   1.000
_cell.length_c   1.000
_cell.angle_alpha   90.00
_cell.angle_beta   90.00
_cell.angle_gamma   90.00
#
_symmetry.space_group_name_H-M   'P 1'
#
loop_
_entity.id
_entity.type
_entity.pdbx_description
1 polymer ?
#
loop_
_entity_poly.entity_id
_entity_poly.type
_entity_poly.pdbx_seq_one_letter_code
_entity_poly.pdbx_strand_id
1 'polypeptide(L)'
;MGRKVKKTIYTVSIGDYAKSVTDITFPFLKHYAHKIGAALYVIDSQKFPQFPARYEKFQIFELAKEHGNDWNIYLDSDALVHPDMLDMTTYLHKDTVMHNGKDVIGNRYREDAYTLRDGRHLSSCNWFTIGSDWCLDLWHPLDDMTPDEAYANIFPTAGEMNNGVKPPDLIDDYVMSRNIARFGLKFTTCIDLLRAQCGYDTNFMMHHLYAISEAEKVRRLTECLKGWGLS
;
A
#
# COMPACT_ATOMS: atom_id res chain seq x y z
N MET A 1 -21.43 24.40 -11.27
CA MET A 1 -20.02 24.05 -10.99
C MET A 1 -20.02 22.71 -10.30
N GLY A 2 -19.38 21.66 -10.86
CA GLY A 2 -19.27 20.37 -10.21
C GLY A 2 -18.40 20.45 -8.97
N ARG A 3 -18.71 19.67 -7.92
CA ARG A 3 -17.89 19.53 -6.70
C ARG A 3 -16.49 19.06 -7.13
N LYS A 4 -15.44 19.72 -6.63
CA LYS A 4 -14.05 19.29 -6.86
C LYS A 4 -13.84 17.94 -6.17
N VAL A 5 -13.33 16.95 -6.89
CA VAL A 5 -12.97 15.62 -6.35
C VAL A 5 -11.89 15.79 -5.29
N LYS A 6 -12.12 15.26 -4.10
CA LYS A 6 -11.20 15.35 -2.96
C LYS A 6 -10.39 14.08 -2.82
N LYS A 7 -9.07 14.23 -2.79
CA LYS A 7 -8.11 13.13 -2.70
C LYS A 7 -7.12 13.37 -1.58
N THR A 8 -6.74 12.31 -0.88
CA THR A 8 -5.63 12.35 0.09
C THR A 8 -4.71 11.16 -0.14
N ILE A 9 -3.41 11.44 -0.21
CA ILE A 9 -2.36 10.44 -0.11
C ILE A 9 -1.99 10.32 1.36
N TYR A 10 -2.04 9.11 1.89
CA TYR A 10 -1.61 8.75 3.22
C TYR A 10 -0.29 7.99 3.14
N THR A 11 0.60 8.28 4.07
CA THR A 11 1.85 7.54 4.26
C THR A 11 2.13 7.38 5.75
N VAL A 12 2.72 6.25 6.15
CA VAL A 12 3.10 6.01 7.55
C VAL A 12 4.58 6.32 7.72
N SER A 13 4.90 7.22 8.66
CA SER A 13 6.27 7.53 9.04
C SER A 13 6.30 7.89 10.54
N ILE A 14 6.63 6.92 11.38
CA ILE A 14 6.60 7.06 12.84
C ILE A 14 8.03 7.14 13.37
N GLY A 15 8.30 8.17 14.15
CA GLY A 15 9.64 8.45 14.66
C GLY A 15 10.63 8.77 13.54
N ASP A 16 11.89 8.44 13.75
CA ASP A 16 12.97 8.65 12.77
C ASP A 16 13.12 7.46 11.80
N TYR A 17 12.00 6.83 11.42
CA TYR A 17 12.04 5.68 10.53
C TYR A 17 12.78 5.98 9.23
N ALA A 18 13.92 5.27 9.04
CA ALA A 18 14.70 5.29 7.80
C ALA A 18 14.83 6.70 7.18
N LYS A 19 15.25 7.68 7.99
CA LYS A 19 15.31 9.10 7.59
C LYS A 19 16.08 9.31 6.29
N SER A 20 17.20 8.61 6.08
CA SER A 20 17.98 8.71 4.85
C SER A 20 17.22 8.23 3.61
N VAL A 21 16.25 7.33 3.77
CA VAL A 21 15.35 6.85 2.71
C VAL A 21 14.24 7.86 2.47
N THR A 22 13.58 8.31 3.55
CA THR A 22 12.45 9.24 3.44
C THR A 22 12.88 10.64 2.95
N ASP A 23 14.11 11.06 3.22
CA ASP A 23 14.68 12.28 2.64
C ASP A 23 14.76 12.22 1.11
N ILE A 24 14.88 11.00 0.53
CA ILE A 24 14.86 10.80 -0.92
C ILE A 24 13.40 10.72 -1.44
N THR A 25 12.53 9.96 -0.77
CA THR A 25 11.20 9.63 -1.32
C THR A 25 10.16 10.73 -1.11
N PHE A 26 10.18 11.44 0.02
CA PHE A 26 9.17 12.46 0.35
C PHE A 26 9.08 13.62 -0.65
N PRO A 27 10.16 14.15 -1.23
CA PRO A 27 10.05 15.16 -2.29
C PRO A 27 9.19 14.66 -3.47
N PHE A 28 9.35 13.39 -3.87
CA PHE A 28 8.59 12.78 -4.96
C PHE A 28 7.13 12.50 -4.56
N LEU A 29 6.88 12.05 -3.34
CA LEU A 29 5.51 11.92 -2.81
C LEU A 29 4.77 13.26 -2.80
N LYS A 30 5.42 14.33 -2.34
CA LYS A 30 4.87 15.69 -2.36
C LYS A 30 4.59 16.17 -3.78
N HIS A 31 5.53 15.93 -4.70
CA HIS A 31 5.35 16.28 -6.10
C HIS A 31 4.15 15.55 -6.71
N TYR A 32 4.04 14.23 -6.48
CA TYR A 32 2.93 13.43 -6.97
C TYR A 32 1.60 13.89 -6.39
N ALA A 33 1.54 14.14 -5.07
CA ALA A 33 0.34 14.68 -4.44
C ALA A 33 -0.12 15.99 -5.08
N HIS A 34 0.82 16.93 -5.27
CA HIS A 34 0.55 18.21 -5.94
C HIS A 34 0.04 18.00 -7.38
N LYS A 35 0.73 17.14 -8.15
CA LYS A 35 0.39 16.84 -9.55
C LYS A 35 -1.05 16.33 -9.72
N ILE A 36 -1.50 15.43 -8.83
CA ILE A 36 -2.85 14.84 -8.92
C ILE A 36 -3.92 15.64 -8.14
N GLY A 37 -3.53 16.77 -7.55
CA GLY A 37 -4.44 17.61 -6.75
C GLY A 37 -4.90 16.96 -5.45
N ALA A 38 -4.06 16.11 -4.84
CA ALA A 38 -4.30 15.46 -3.56
C ALA A 38 -3.63 16.19 -2.41
N ALA A 39 -4.21 16.10 -1.20
CA ALA A 39 -3.48 16.38 0.04
C ALA A 39 -2.49 15.26 0.33
N LEU A 40 -1.38 15.55 1.01
CA LEU A 40 -0.49 14.55 1.59
C LEU A 40 -0.65 14.57 3.11
N TYR A 41 -1.00 13.42 3.68
CA TYR A 41 -1.15 13.24 5.11
C TYR A 41 -0.16 12.19 5.61
N VAL A 42 0.69 12.57 6.56
CA VAL A 42 1.65 11.68 7.20
C VAL A 42 1.05 11.16 8.50
N ILE A 43 0.89 9.86 8.62
CA ILE A 43 0.52 9.17 9.85
C ILE A 43 1.81 9.01 10.66
N ASP A 44 1.98 9.83 11.70
CA ASP A 44 3.19 9.93 12.51
C ASP A 44 3.00 9.44 13.95
N SER A 45 1.80 8.95 14.29
CA SER A 45 1.45 8.48 15.62
C SER A 45 0.92 7.05 15.60
N GLN A 46 1.15 6.31 16.69
CA GLN A 46 0.63 4.95 16.88
C GLN A 46 -0.77 4.97 17.50
N LYS A 47 -1.73 4.39 16.80
CA LYS A 47 -3.08 4.09 17.29
C LYS A 47 -3.26 2.60 17.66
N PHE A 48 -2.45 1.75 17.05
CA PHE A 48 -2.51 0.29 17.21
C PHE A 48 -1.18 -0.28 17.76
N PRO A 49 -0.81 0.05 19.02
CA PRO A 49 0.50 -0.30 19.58
C PRO A 49 0.74 -1.81 19.72
N GLN A 50 -0.31 -2.64 19.63
CA GLN A 50 -0.22 -4.11 19.62
C GLN A 50 0.29 -4.68 18.28
N PHE A 51 0.39 -3.85 17.24
CA PHE A 51 0.86 -4.21 15.91
C PHE A 51 2.14 -3.46 15.54
N PRO A 52 2.92 -3.95 14.56
CA PRO A 52 4.05 -3.19 14.00
C PRO A 52 3.58 -1.86 13.36
N ALA A 53 4.47 -0.87 13.29
CA ALA A 53 4.19 0.47 12.77
C ALA A 53 3.53 0.48 11.37
N ARG A 54 3.86 -0.48 10.50
CA ARG A 54 3.23 -0.64 9.18
C ARG A 54 1.72 -0.86 9.25
N TYR A 55 1.21 -1.36 10.37
CA TYR A 55 -0.22 -1.55 10.60
C TYR A 55 -0.98 -0.22 10.75
N GLU A 56 -0.28 0.87 11.05
CA GLU A 56 -0.91 2.18 11.26
C GLU A 56 -1.60 2.74 10.00
N LYS A 57 -1.36 2.15 8.82
CA LYS A 57 -2.15 2.45 7.61
C LYS A 57 -3.66 2.20 7.77
N PHE A 58 -4.06 1.37 8.73
CA PHE A 58 -5.48 1.14 9.03
C PHE A 58 -6.15 2.33 9.74
N GLN A 59 -5.40 3.34 10.19
CA GLN A 59 -5.98 4.62 10.59
C GLN A 59 -6.72 5.32 9.45
N ILE A 60 -6.41 4.99 8.19
CA ILE A 60 -7.07 5.54 6.99
C ILE A 60 -8.58 5.32 7.07
N PHE A 61 -9.05 4.22 7.66
CA PHE A 61 -10.47 3.93 7.80
C PHE A 61 -11.25 5.06 8.48
N GLU A 62 -10.74 5.64 9.55
CA GLU A 62 -11.36 6.76 10.25
C GLU A 62 -10.95 8.12 9.63
N LEU A 63 -9.66 8.31 9.33
CA LEU A 63 -9.16 9.55 8.74
C LEU A 63 -9.85 9.90 7.42
N ALA A 64 -10.15 8.90 6.60
CA ALA A 64 -10.83 9.11 5.33
C ALA A 64 -12.26 9.64 5.52
N LYS A 65 -12.97 9.14 6.52
CA LYS A 65 -14.32 9.64 6.91
C LYS A 65 -14.24 11.07 7.41
N GLU A 66 -13.29 11.34 8.31
CA GLU A 66 -13.04 12.67 8.86
C GLU A 66 -12.69 13.68 7.77
N HIS A 67 -11.80 13.31 6.87
CA HIS A 67 -11.40 14.14 5.76
C HIS A 67 -12.49 14.29 4.70
N GLY A 68 -13.46 13.38 4.63
CA GLY A 68 -14.52 13.37 3.62
C GLY A 68 -13.97 13.29 2.20
N ASN A 69 -13.03 12.38 1.97
CA ASN A 69 -12.38 12.19 0.66
C ASN A 69 -13.27 11.38 -0.29
N ASP A 70 -13.15 11.67 -1.58
CA ASP A 70 -13.68 10.82 -2.65
C ASP A 70 -12.72 9.66 -2.97
N TRP A 71 -11.40 9.89 -2.78
CA TRP A 71 -10.35 8.91 -3.01
C TRP A 71 -9.30 8.95 -1.92
N ASN A 72 -8.91 7.78 -1.46
CA ASN A 72 -7.89 7.54 -0.47
C ASN A 72 -6.77 6.74 -1.12
N ILE A 73 -5.56 7.26 -1.06
CA ILE A 73 -4.37 6.69 -1.68
C ILE A 73 -3.38 6.40 -0.57
N TYR A 74 -2.92 5.17 -0.46
CA TYR A 74 -1.83 4.82 0.44
C TYR A 74 -0.56 4.59 -0.37
N LEU A 75 0.53 5.14 0.10
CA LEU A 75 1.89 4.91 -0.38
C LEU A 75 2.82 4.71 0.80
N ASP A 76 3.62 3.64 0.78
CA ASP A 76 4.68 3.48 1.78
C ASP A 76 5.64 4.68 1.73
N SER A 77 6.14 5.10 2.89
CA SER A 77 7.04 6.27 3.00
C SER A 77 8.36 6.09 2.28
N ASP A 78 8.72 4.87 1.97
CA ASP A 78 9.92 4.47 1.23
C ASP A 78 9.66 4.09 -0.24
N ALA A 79 8.46 4.38 -0.73
CA ALA A 79 8.15 4.26 -2.15
C ALA A 79 8.63 5.49 -2.93
N LEU A 80 9.36 5.25 -4.02
CA LEU A 80 9.78 6.29 -4.96
C LEU A 80 8.80 6.36 -6.13
N VAL A 81 8.22 7.53 -6.37
CA VAL A 81 7.23 7.78 -7.41
C VAL A 81 7.86 8.65 -8.50
N HIS A 82 7.82 8.19 -9.76
CA HIS A 82 8.30 8.98 -10.90
C HIS A 82 7.46 10.26 -11.05
N PRO A 83 8.07 11.41 -11.39
CA PRO A 83 7.34 12.67 -11.61
C PRO A 83 6.20 12.55 -12.64
N ASP A 84 6.36 11.67 -13.64
CA ASP A 84 5.35 11.44 -14.68
C ASP A 84 4.28 10.42 -14.31
N MET A 85 4.30 9.86 -13.09
CA MET A 85 3.28 8.90 -12.65
C MET A 85 1.87 9.44 -12.88
N LEU A 86 1.01 8.60 -13.43
CA LEU A 86 -0.38 8.94 -13.75
C LEU A 86 -1.26 9.06 -12.50
N ASP A 87 -2.32 9.84 -12.60
CA ASP A 87 -3.38 9.85 -11.59
C ASP A 87 -4.25 8.60 -11.75
N MET A 88 -3.92 7.55 -11.02
CA MET A 88 -4.60 6.25 -11.13
C MET A 88 -6.07 6.31 -10.72
N THR A 89 -6.50 7.32 -9.94
CA THR A 89 -7.92 7.49 -9.58
C THR A 89 -8.81 7.77 -10.77
N THR A 90 -8.26 8.25 -11.89
CA THR A 90 -9.00 8.54 -13.13
C THR A 90 -9.33 7.28 -13.93
N TYR A 91 -8.67 6.16 -13.63
CA TYR A 91 -8.84 4.87 -14.31
C TYR A 91 -9.63 3.84 -13.47
N LEU A 92 -9.99 4.21 -12.23
CA LEU A 92 -10.67 3.32 -11.30
C LEU A 92 -12.17 3.63 -11.22
N HIS A 93 -12.99 2.58 -11.15
CA HIS A 93 -14.35 2.70 -10.68
C HIS A 93 -14.39 2.83 -9.16
N LYS A 94 -15.36 3.57 -8.64
CA LYS A 94 -15.48 3.81 -7.19
C LYS A 94 -15.70 2.54 -6.36
N ASP A 95 -16.23 1.49 -6.95
CA ASP A 95 -16.46 0.19 -6.30
C ASP A 95 -15.27 -0.76 -6.38
N THR A 96 -14.11 -0.28 -6.86
CA THR A 96 -12.93 -1.10 -7.10
C THR A 96 -11.73 -0.59 -6.32
N VAL A 97 -11.08 -1.46 -5.57
CA VAL A 97 -9.80 -1.19 -4.93
C VAL A 97 -8.65 -1.58 -5.83
N MET A 98 -7.52 -0.87 -5.70
CA MET A 98 -6.29 -1.14 -6.44
C MET A 98 -5.14 -1.33 -5.47
N HIS A 99 -4.37 -2.40 -5.66
CA HIS A 99 -3.02 -2.55 -5.11
C HIS A 99 -1.96 -2.39 -6.21
N ASN A 100 -0.69 -2.27 -5.84
CA ASN A 100 0.38 -2.17 -6.83
C ASN A 100 0.42 -3.40 -7.75
N GLY A 101 0.39 -4.60 -7.18
CA GLY A 101 0.42 -5.85 -7.95
C GLY A 101 -0.24 -7.00 -7.21
N LYS A 102 -0.35 -8.13 -7.91
CA LYS A 102 -0.71 -9.43 -7.30
C LYS A 102 0.56 -10.16 -6.92
N ASP A 103 0.59 -10.68 -5.72
CA ASP A 103 1.56 -11.71 -5.40
C ASP A 103 1.02 -13.07 -5.83
N VAL A 104 1.84 -13.82 -6.53
CA VAL A 104 1.52 -15.18 -7.00
C VAL A 104 1.71 -16.21 -5.89
N ILE A 105 2.15 -15.79 -4.69
CA ILE A 105 2.45 -16.67 -3.56
C ILE A 105 1.15 -17.03 -2.83
N GLY A 106 0.31 -17.82 -3.48
CA GLY A 106 -0.97 -18.29 -2.94
C GLY A 106 -0.87 -19.16 -1.68
N ASN A 107 0.34 -19.43 -1.16
CA ASN A 107 0.55 -20.27 0.02
C ASN A 107 0.96 -19.46 1.27
N ARG A 108 1.02 -18.13 1.19
CA ARG A 108 1.44 -17.30 2.32
C ARG A 108 0.40 -17.27 3.44
N TYR A 109 -0.86 -17.45 3.12
CA TYR A 109 -1.96 -17.41 4.07
C TYR A 109 -2.77 -18.68 4.03
N ARG A 110 -3.41 -19.03 5.15
CA ARG A 110 -4.33 -20.18 5.19
C ARG A 110 -5.58 -19.88 4.37
N GLU A 111 -5.85 -20.75 3.43
CA GLU A 111 -7.03 -20.64 2.55
C GLU A 111 -8.34 -20.58 3.35
N ASP A 112 -8.46 -21.39 4.42
CA ASP A 112 -9.63 -21.46 5.28
C ASP A 112 -9.86 -20.17 6.10
N ALA A 113 -8.86 -19.29 6.23
CA ALA A 113 -8.99 -18.08 7.00
C ALA A 113 -9.84 -17.00 6.31
N TYR A 114 -9.87 -16.94 4.96
CA TYR A 114 -10.61 -15.89 4.26
C TYR A 114 -10.76 -16.03 2.74
N THR A 115 -10.07 -16.95 2.07
CA THR A 115 -10.12 -17.10 0.62
C THR A 115 -11.33 -17.89 0.13
N LEU A 116 -11.94 -18.70 1.01
CA LEU A 116 -12.96 -19.67 0.65
C LEU A 116 -14.30 -19.07 0.24
N ARG A 117 -14.55 -17.77 0.50
CA ARG A 117 -15.85 -17.20 0.20
C ARG A 117 -16.08 -16.95 -1.29
N ASP A 118 -15.03 -16.67 -2.06
CA ASP A 118 -15.17 -16.30 -3.48
C ASP A 118 -13.99 -16.70 -4.37
N GLY A 119 -13.04 -17.49 -3.87
CA GLY A 119 -11.89 -17.96 -4.63
C GLY A 119 -10.93 -16.89 -5.11
N ARG A 120 -10.96 -15.67 -4.51
CA ARG A 120 -10.10 -14.57 -4.95
C ARG A 120 -8.66 -14.83 -4.56
N HIS A 121 -7.79 -14.60 -5.52
CA HIS A 121 -6.37 -14.53 -5.25
C HIS A 121 -6.05 -13.26 -4.48
N LEU A 122 -5.23 -13.40 -3.46
CA LEU A 122 -4.81 -12.31 -2.63
C LEU A 122 -3.69 -11.52 -3.27
N SER A 123 -3.63 -10.26 -2.90
CA SER A 123 -2.55 -9.40 -3.28
C SER A 123 -1.65 -9.15 -2.09
N SER A 124 -0.36 -9.30 -2.25
CA SER A 124 0.63 -8.93 -1.24
C SER A 124 1.37 -7.63 -1.55
N CYS A 125 1.08 -6.98 -2.66
CA CYS A 125 1.75 -5.74 -3.05
C CYS A 125 0.92 -4.52 -2.68
N ASN A 126 0.74 -4.27 -1.38
CA ASN A 126 -0.13 -3.22 -0.84
C ASN A 126 0.55 -1.87 -0.59
N TRP A 127 1.84 -1.73 -0.88
CA TRP A 127 2.61 -0.51 -0.64
C TRP A 127 2.18 0.69 -1.51
N PHE A 128 1.43 0.44 -2.57
CA PHE A 128 0.64 1.42 -3.30
C PHE A 128 -0.79 0.90 -3.44
N THR A 129 -1.71 1.56 -2.76
CA THR A 129 -3.10 1.11 -2.65
C THR A 129 -4.05 2.29 -2.83
N ILE A 130 -5.13 2.09 -3.56
CA ILE A 130 -6.18 3.10 -3.76
C ILE A 130 -7.55 2.48 -3.48
N GLY A 131 -8.38 3.22 -2.74
CA GLY A 131 -9.79 2.93 -2.56
C GLY A 131 -10.59 4.23 -2.49
N SER A 132 -11.81 4.20 -3.02
CA SER A 132 -12.73 5.34 -2.90
C SER A 132 -13.41 5.37 -1.52
N ASP A 133 -14.26 6.38 -1.32
CA ASP A 133 -15.21 6.46 -0.20
C ASP A 133 -16.18 5.25 -0.13
N TRP A 134 -16.38 4.52 -1.21
CA TRP A 134 -17.21 3.31 -1.26
C TRP A 134 -16.47 2.05 -0.83
N CYS A 135 -15.15 2.11 -0.74
CA CYS A 135 -14.28 0.97 -0.46
C CYS A 135 -13.45 1.15 0.81
N LEU A 136 -13.91 1.94 1.78
CA LEU A 136 -13.17 2.22 3.02
C LEU A 136 -12.91 0.96 3.85
N ASP A 137 -13.77 -0.05 3.71
CA ASP A 137 -13.60 -1.34 4.38
C ASP A 137 -12.28 -2.06 4.01
N LEU A 138 -11.60 -1.62 2.94
CA LEU A 138 -10.24 -2.04 2.64
C LEU A 138 -9.28 -1.80 3.82
N TRP A 139 -9.42 -0.66 4.48
CA TRP A 139 -8.62 -0.25 5.65
C TRP A 139 -9.33 -0.53 6.98
N HIS A 140 -10.37 -1.36 6.99
CA HIS A 140 -11.03 -1.72 8.26
C HIS A 140 -10.02 -2.43 9.17
N PRO A 141 -9.76 -1.91 10.38
CA PRO A 141 -8.88 -2.57 11.33
C PRO A 141 -9.39 -3.95 11.71
N LEU A 142 -8.48 -4.82 12.12
CA LEU A 142 -8.81 -6.15 12.62
C LEU A 142 -9.64 -6.04 13.88
N ASP A 143 -10.89 -6.53 13.87
CA ASP A 143 -11.87 -6.38 14.94
C ASP A 143 -12.48 -7.71 15.42
N ASP A 144 -12.19 -8.82 14.73
CA ASP A 144 -12.83 -10.12 14.92
C ASP A 144 -11.86 -11.24 15.29
N MET A 145 -10.59 -10.92 15.52
CA MET A 145 -9.59 -11.83 16.07
C MET A 145 -8.45 -11.06 16.75
N THR A 146 -7.73 -11.73 17.61
CA THR A 146 -6.53 -11.20 18.26
C THR A 146 -5.33 -11.14 17.30
N PRO A 147 -4.28 -10.34 17.63
CA PRO A 147 -3.03 -10.37 16.87
C PRO A 147 -2.43 -11.76 16.73
N ASP A 148 -2.41 -12.56 17.80
CA ASP A 148 -1.84 -13.92 17.79
C ASP A 148 -2.62 -14.87 16.88
N GLU A 149 -3.96 -14.78 16.88
CA GLU A 149 -4.80 -15.54 15.95
C GLU A 149 -4.53 -15.14 14.49
N ALA A 150 -4.35 -13.84 14.22
CA ALA A 150 -3.99 -13.37 12.90
C ALA A 150 -2.61 -13.88 12.47
N TYR A 151 -1.60 -13.78 13.34
CA TYR A 151 -0.24 -14.27 13.06
C TYR A 151 -0.19 -15.77 12.81
N ALA A 152 -1.04 -16.55 13.48
CA ALA A 152 -1.15 -17.99 13.26
C ALA A 152 -1.66 -18.36 11.85
N ASN A 153 -2.23 -17.42 11.11
CA ASN A 153 -2.71 -17.58 9.75
C ASN A 153 -1.72 -17.08 8.67
N ILE A 154 -0.53 -16.60 9.07
CA ILE A 154 0.46 -16.01 8.17
C ILE A 154 1.68 -16.93 8.09
N PHE A 155 2.04 -17.33 6.88
CA PHE A 155 3.16 -18.25 6.60
C PHE A 155 4.15 -17.58 5.65
N PRO A 156 5.19 -16.91 6.17
CA PRO A 156 6.25 -16.39 5.32
C PRO A 156 6.88 -17.51 4.49
N THR A 157 7.23 -17.21 3.25
CA THR A 157 7.94 -18.16 2.39
C THR A 157 9.31 -18.49 2.95
N ALA A 158 9.90 -19.62 2.52
CA ALA A 158 11.25 -20.00 2.94
C ALA A 158 12.29 -18.90 2.64
N GLY A 159 12.16 -18.19 1.50
CA GLY A 159 13.04 -17.08 1.16
C GLY A 159 12.87 -15.88 2.11
N GLU A 160 11.65 -15.56 2.50
CA GLU A 160 11.34 -14.50 3.46
C GLU A 160 11.87 -14.85 4.86
N MET A 161 11.65 -16.09 5.33
CA MET A 161 12.17 -16.56 6.62
C MET A 161 13.70 -16.53 6.66
N ASN A 162 14.37 -16.91 5.58
CA ASN A 162 15.83 -16.82 5.47
C ASN A 162 16.34 -15.36 5.55
N ASN A 163 15.51 -14.40 5.17
CA ASN A 163 15.78 -12.97 5.30
C ASN A 163 15.25 -12.38 6.62
N GLY A 164 14.81 -13.21 7.57
CA GLY A 164 14.37 -12.79 8.90
C GLY A 164 12.93 -12.27 8.99
N VAL A 165 12.13 -12.41 7.93
CA VAL A 165 10.72 -12.01 7.92
C VAL A 165 9.91 -12.95 8.83
N LYS A 166 9.06 -12.35 9.64
CA LYS A 166 8.18 -13.04 10.60
C LYS A 166 6.71 -12.73 10.29
N PRO A 167 5.74 -13.53 10.79
CA PRO A 167 4.31 -13.25 10.60
C PRO A 167 3.88 -11.81 10.89
N PRO A 168 4.35 -11.14 11.99
CA PRO A 168 4.01 -9.72 12.21
C PRO A 168 4.43 -8.77 11.09
N ASP A 169 5.46 -9.12 10.32
CA ASP A 169 5.93 -8.29 9.21
C ASP A 169 4.99 -8.30 7.99
N LEU A 170 4.02 -9.19 7.96
CA LEU A 170 3.05 -9.37 6.87
C LEU A 170 1.61 -9.11 7.32
N ILE A 171 1.40 -8.57 8.52
CA ILE A 171 0.06 -8.40 9.10
C ILE A 171 -0.83 -7.44 8.31
N ASP A 172 -0.27 -6.36 7.83
CA ASP A 172 -1.00 -5.37 7.04
C ASP A 172 -1.47 -5.95 5.70
N ASP A 173 -0.62 -6.72 5.06
CA ASP A 173 -0.93 -7.44 3.83
C ASP A 173 -2.03 -8.49 4.05
N TYR A 174 -1.91 -9.27 5.13
CA TYR A 174 -2.92 -10.25 5.53
C TYR A 174 -4.29 -9.58 5.75
N VAL A 175 -4.34 -8.52 6.54
CA VAL A 175 -5.61 -7.86 6.89
C VAL A 175 -6.25 -7.18 5.67
N MET A 176 -5.47 -6.47 4.85
CA MET A 176 -6.01 -5.83 3.65
C MET A 176 -6.54 -6.87 2.64
N SER A 177 -5.79 -7.93 2.41
CA SER A 177 -6.22 -9.03 1.54
C SER A 177 -7.49 -9.70 2.06
N ARG A 178 -7.55 -9.93 3.37
CA ARG A 178 -8.72 -10.48 4.05
C ARG A 178 -9.95 -9.56 3.92
N ASN A 179 -9.76 -8.26 4.06
CA ASN A 179 -10.83 -7.28 3.92
C ASN A 179 -11.41 -7.28 2.51
N ILE A 180 -10.60 -7.44 1.47
CA ILE A 180 -11.08 -7.58 0.09
C ILE A 180 -12.07 -8.74 -0.02
N ALA A 181 -11.75 -9.90 0.55
CA ALA A 181 -12.63 -11.06 0.53
C ALA A 181 -13.82 -10.89 1.49
N ARG A 182 -13.58 -10.44 2.73
CA ARG A 182 -14.59 -10.28 3.79
C ARG A 182 -15.72 -9.34 3.36
N PHE A 183 -15.38 -8.22 2.76
CA PHE A 183 -16.33 -7.19 2.36
C PHE A 183 -16.74 -7.25 0.88
N GLY A 184 -16.27 -8.26 0.16
CA GLY A 184 -16.66 -8.46 -1.24
C GLY A 184 -16.19 -7.34 -2.19
N LEU A 185 -15.05 -6.71 -1.90
CA LEU A 185 -14.54 -5.59 -2.69
C LEU A 185 -14.06 -6.06 -4.06
N LYS A 186 -14.39 -5.33 -5.11
CA LYS A 186 -13.78 -5.53 -6.42
C LYS A 186 -12.31 -5.12 -6.38
N PHE A 187 -11.47 -5.85 -7.10
CA PHE A 187 -10.02 -5.70 -7.02
C PHE A 187 -9.37 -5.63 -8.39
N THR A 188 -8.38 -4.77 -8.53
CA THR A 188 -7.47 -4.68 -9.67
C THR A 188 -6.05 -4.34 -9.22
N THR A 189 -5.08 -4.36 -10.14
CA THR A 189 -3.71 -3.97 -9.86
C THR A 189 -3.30 -2.73 -10.65
N CYS A 190 -2.36 -1.95 -10.10
CA CYS A 190 -1.75 -0.82 -10.81
C CYS A 190 -1.10 -1.28 -12.12
N ILE A 191 -0.39 -2.41 -12.06
CA ILE A 191 0.29 -2.98 -13.24
C ILE A 191 -0.71 -3.34 -14.32
N ASP A 192 -1.82 -4.01 -13.98
CA ASP A 192 -2.85 -4.38 -14.97
C ASP A 192 -3.49 -3.12 -15.58
N LEU A 193 -3.77 -2.10 -14.77
CA LEU A 193 -4.32 -0.84 -15.27
C LEU A 193 -3.34 -0.11 -16.18
N LEU A 194 -2.07 0.01 -15.81
CA LEU A 194 -1.05 0.66 -16.64
C LEU A 194 -0.87 -0.06 -17.97
N ARG A 195 -0.85 -1.40 -17.98
CA ARG A 195 -0.82 -2.18 -19.21
C ARG A 195 -2.03 -1.94 -20.09
N ALA A 196 -3.23 -1.94 -19.51
CA ALA A 196 -4.46 -1.72 -20.25
C ALA A 196 -4.55 -0.30 -20.83
N GLN A 197 -4.09 0.73 -20.10
CA GLN A 197 -4.20 2.13 -20.50
C GLN A 197 -3.02 2.63 -21.34
N CYS A 198 -1.80 2.17 -21.02
CA CYS A 198 -0.57 2.64 -21.66
C CYS A 198 -0.01 1.65 -22.70
N GLY A 199 -0.49 0.41 -22.71
CA GLY A 199 -0.05 -0.64 -23.63
C GLY A 199 1.33 -1.24 -23.32
N TYR A 200 1.97 -0.86 -22.21
CA TYR A 200 3.29 -1.35 -21.82
C TYR A 200 3.51 -1.27 -20.30
N ASP A 201 4.48 -2.02 -19.81
CA ASP A 201 4.97 -1.90 -18.44
C ASP A 201 5.75 -0.59 -18.29
N THR A 202 5.40 0.17 -17.26
CA THR A 202 6.05 1.44 -16.96
C THR A 202 6.76 1.35 -15.61
N ASN A 203 7.98 1.86 -15.55
CA ASN A 203 8.75 1.95 -14.32
C ASN A 203 8.48 3.28 -13.61
N PHE A 204 7.20 3.60 -13.40
CA PHE A 204 6.79 4.84 -12.74
C PHE A 204 6.95 4.82 -11.22
N MET A 205 7.24 3.68 -10.66
CA MET A 205 7.37 3.53 -9.21
C MET A 205 8.41 2.49 -8.86
N MET A 206 9.09 2.72 -7.75
CA MET A 206 9.98 1.75 -7.12
C MET A 206 9.67 1.66 -5.65
N HIS A 207 9.45 0.45 -5.16
CA HIS A 207 9.46 0.13 -3.75
C HIS A 207 10.78 -0.58 -3.41
N HIS A 208 11.46 -0.13 -2.35
CA HIS A 208 12.60 -0.87 -1.87
C HIS A 208 12.13 -2.18 -1.24
N LEU A 209 12.83 -3.25 -1.45
CA LEU A 209 12.50 -4.54 -0.85
C LEU A 209 12.67 -4.47 0.67
N TYR A 210 11.76 -5.09 1.42
CA TYR A 210 11.92 -5.29 2.86
C TYR A 210 13.09 -6.26 3.14
N ALA A 211 13.57 -6.31 4.39
CA ALA A 211 14.68 -7.17 4.83
C ALA A 211 16.04 -6.87 4.17
N ILE A 212 16.27 -5.60 3.80
CA ILE A 212 17.58 -5.09 3.39
C ILE A 212 17.98 -3.90 4.26
N SER A 213 19.28 -3.62 4.34
CA SER A 213 19.78 -2.49 5.13
C SER A 213 19.34 -1.14 4.57
N GLU A 214 19.26 -0.12 5.42
CA GLU A 214 18.93 1.24 5.02
C GLU A 214 19.89 1.77 3.95
N ALA A 215 21.20 1.50 4.10
CA ALA A 215 22.20 1.86 3.10
C ALA A 215 21.93 1.24 1.72
N GLU A 216 21.50 -0.02 1.71
CA GLU A 216 21.13 -0.71 0.45
C GLU A 216 19.85 -0.13 -0.16
N LYS A 217 18.88 0.27 0.67
CA LYS A 217 17.68 0.99 0.20
C LYS A 217 18.06 2.30 -0.50
N VAL A 218 18.88 3.12 0.17
CA VAL A 218 19.38 4.40 -0.39
C VAL A 218 20.12 4.15 -1.71
N ARG A 219 20.98 3.13 -1.77
CA ARG A 219 21.72 2.79 -3.00
C ARG A 219 20.75 2.49 -4.15
N ARG A 220 19.76 1.62 -3.93
CA ARG A 220 18.78 1.24 -4.96
C ARG A 220 17.92 2.41 -5.42
N LEU A 221 17.43 3.23 -4.48
CA LEU A 221 16.65 4.42 -4.82
C LEU A 221 17.49 5.40 -5.66
N THR A 222 18.75 5.62 -5.28
CA THR A 222 19.66 6.49 -6.03
C THR A 222 19.93 5.95 -7.44
N GLU A 223 20.13 4.64 -7.59
CA GLU A 223 20.27 4.01 -8.90
C GLU A 223 19.02 4.15 -9.76
N CYS A 224 17.84 4.00 -9.15
CA CYS A 224 16.57 4.20 -9.84
C CYS A 224 16.43 5.65 -10.34
N LEU A 225 16.74 6.65 -9.51
CA LEU A 225 16.74 8.06 -9.91
C LEU A 225 17.68 8.33 -11.07
N LYS A 226 18.90 7.77 -11.04
CA LYS A 226 19.84 7.86 -12.16
C LYS A 226 19.27 7.24 -13.44
N GLY A 227 18.63 6.06 -13.30
CA GLY A 227 17.96 5.39 -14.42
C GLY A 227 16.83 6.22 -15.03
N TRP A 228 16.19 7.06 -14.21
CA TRP A 228 15.16 8.00 -14.65
C TRP A 228 15.71 9.35 -15.16
N GLY A 229 17.01 9.59 -15.05
CA GLY A 229 17.63 10.87 -15.42
C GLY A 229 17.34 12.02 -14.42
N LEU A 230 17.07 11.68 -13.17
CA LEU A 230 16.66 12.61 -12.12
C LEU A 230 17.74 12.81 -11.02
N SER A 231 18.98 12.48 -11.28
CA SER A 231 20.12 12.64 -10.33
C SER A 231 20.76 14.01 -10.42
#